data_04480c5ad3ad248fa7c6e06b7b648251
#
_entry.id   04480c5ad3ad248fa7c6e06b7b648251
#
_cell.length_a   1.000
_cell.length_b   1.000
_cell.length_c   1.000
_cell.angle_alpha   90.00
_cell.angle_beta   90.00
_cell.angle_gamma   90.00
#
_symmetry.space_group_name_H-M   'P 1'
#
loop_
_entity.id
_entity.type
_entity.pdbx_description
1 polymer ?
#
loop_
_entity_poly.entity_id
_entity_poly.type
_entity_poly.pdbx_seq_one_letter_code
_entity_poly.pdbx_strand_id
1 'polypeptide(L)'
;LFRSIFWATLIGFAICCTMMILGGIVGSDTGLNATMCSTRAFGMTGANFTMALVIFICEAGWFAVQTATCAVAFNTLMLHLGVEFPFWLSCVVWGVVMFITAVYGVKWMAVLNYIAVPLLVLLCAYGGIHSINTAGWGNIASAVSENLMPLPAAISTVIGLFALGATCNSDYTRYCKTRGDVVKATLIGVMPAALLMILVGAIMSIGTGNYDVAAMFAGLGLPIVAMLVLILATWTTNTGNAYMSGLAACKMFSIKDSKRPLVTMICGVLGVIMAIAGLADFLNTYISILGAVVPPIMGVVICDYWVICKIGRAHG
;
A
#
# COMPACT_ATOMS: atom_id res chain seq x y z
N LEU A 1 -7.72 -19.97 12.66
CA LEU A 1 -6.92 -19.09 11.81
C LEU A 1 -7.80 -18.01 11.15
N PHE A 2 -8.79 -18.35 10.34
CA PHE A 2 -9.63 -17.40 9.61
C PHE A 2 -10.33 -16.38 10.53
N ARG A 3 -10.90 -16.83 11.66
CA ARG A 3 -11.54 -15.93 12.64
C ARG A 3 -10.56 -14.91 13.23
N SER A 4 -9.32 -15.30 13.49
CA SER A 4 -8.28 -14.39 14.00
C SER A 4 -7.88 -13.34 12.96
N ILE A 5 -7.74 -13.76 11.69
CA ILE A 5 -7.47 -12.87 10.57
C ILE A 5 -8.62 -11.86 10.41
N PHE A 6 -9.88 -12.32 10.47
CA PHE A 6 -11.06 -11.46 10.36
C PHE A 6 -11.06 -10.35 11.42
N TRP A 7 -10.88 -10.71 12.71
CA TRP A 7 -10.88 -9.72 13.78
C TRP A 7 -9.67 -8.79 13.73
N ALA A 8 -8.48 -9.31 13.43
CA ALA A 8 -7.29 -8.49 13.27
C ALA A 8 -7.46 -7.47 12.15
N THR A 9 -8.02 -7.91 11.02
CA THR A 9 -8.28 -7.05 9.85
C THR A 9 -9.33 -5.98 10.16
N LEU A 10 -10.45 -6.38 10.76
CA LEU A 10 -11.53 -5.45 11.10
C LEU A 10 -11.06 -4.36 12.08
N ILE A 11 -10.38 -4.76 13.16
CA ILE A 11 -9.89 -3.82 14.18
C ILE A 11 -8.76 -2.94 13.61
N GLY A 12 -7.80 -3.54 12.91
CA GLY A 12 -6.68 -2.80 12.32
C GLY A 12 -7.15 -1.76 11.31
N PHE A 13 -8.09 -2.12 10.40
CA PHE A 13 -8.66 -1.15 9.47
C PHE A 13 -9.57 -0.12 10.13
N ALA A 14 -10.30 -0.45 11.18
CA ALA A 14 -11.07 0.54 11.93
C ALA A 14 -10.15 1.64 12.51
N ILE A 15 -8.98 1.26 13.04
CA ILE A 15 -7.96 2.20 13.51
C ILE A 15 -7.41 3.03 12.35
N CYS A 16 -7.00 2.39 11.24
CA CYS A 16 -6.53 3.09 10.05
C CYS A 16 -7.57 4.06 9.48
N CYS A 17 -8.84 3.65 9.37
CA CYS A 17 -9.92 4.52 8.90
C CYS A 17 -10.14 5.71 9.81
N THR A 18 -10.02 5.53 11.13
CA THR A 18 -10.10 6.64 12.09
C THR A 18 -8.97 7.65 11.84
N MET A 19 -7.74 7.17 11.65
CA MET A 19 -6.60 8.03 11.29
C MET A 19 -6.82 8.73 9.94
N MET A 20 -7.31 8.00 8.94
CA MET A 20 -7.63 8.55 7.61
C MET A 20 -8.67 9.66 7.68
N ILE A 21 -9.75 9.46 8.44
CA ILE A 21 -10.82 10.44 8.60
C ILE A 21 -10.29 11.68 9.31
N LEU A 22 -9.65 11.50 10.47
CA LEU A 22 -9.16 12.62 11.26
C LEU A 22 -8.08 13.42 10.53
N GLY A 23 -7.11 12.76 9.90
CA GLY A 23 -6.07 13.39 9.12
C GLY A 23 -6.57 13.93 7.78
N GLY A 24 -7.47 13.20 7.11
CA GLY A 24 -8.06 13.62 5.85
C GLY A 24 -8.93 14.86 5.97
N ILE A 25 -9.63 15.04 7.09
CA ILE A 25 -10.38 16.29 7.37
C ILE A 25 -9.42 17.47 7.49
N VAL A 26 -8.22 17.30 8.07
CA VAL A 26 -7.22 18.37 8.08
C VAL A 26 -6.87 18.78 6.64
N GLY A 27 -6.68 17.82 5.74
CA GLY A 27 -6.42 18.10 4.32
C GLY A 27 -7.58 18.83 3.64
N SER A 28 -8.82 18.36 3.84
CA SER A 28 -10.03 18.98 3.27
C SER A 28 -10.26 20.41 3.78
N ASP A 29 -10.05 20.65 5.08
CA ASP A 29 -10.26 21.97 5.69
C ASP A 29 -9.18 22.99 5.30
N THR A 30 -7.95 22.54 5.00
CA THR A 30 -6.79 23.41 4.75
C THR A 30 -6.41 23.48 3.27
N GLY A 31 -6.81 22.52 2.45
CA GLY A 31 -6.34 22.36 1.07
C GLY A 31 -4.89 21.92 0.95
N LEU A 32 -4.25 21.50 2.06
CA LEU A 32 -2.84 21.16 2.12
C LEU A 32 -2.60 19.64 2.05
N ASN A 33 -1.44 19.25 1.53
CA ASN A 33 -0.98 17.85 1.53
C ASN A 33 -0.46 17.42 2.92
N ALA A 34 -0.22 16.12 3.11
CA ALA A 34 0.18 15.55 4.41
C ALA A 34 1.43 16.22 4.99
N THR A 35 2.47 16.43 4.19
CA THR A 35 3.70 17.10 4.63
C THR A 35 3.43 18.54 5.06
N MET A 36 2.63 19.29 4.31
CA MET A 36 2.30 20.68 4.66
C MET A 36 1.38 20.75 5.88
N CYS A 37 0.43 19.83 6.04
CA CYS A 37 -0.39 19.75 7.24
C CYS A 37 0.46 19.51 8.50
N SER A 38 1.57 18.78 8.37
CA SER A 38 2.46 18.48 9.49
C SER A 38 3.37 19.63 9.90
N THR A 39 3.54 20.67 9.04
CA THR A 39 4.43 21.81 9.34
C THR A 39 4.01 22.58 10.56
N ARG A 40 2.73 22.60 10.88
CA ARG A 40 2.23 23.27 12.06
C ARG A 40 2.69 22.56 13.34
N ALA A 41 2.63 21.24 13.37
CA ALA A 41 2.99 20.44 14.54
C ALA A 41 4.51 20.30 14.71
N PHE A 42 5.26 20.19 13.62
CA PHE A 42 6.70 19.89 13.62
C PHE A 42 7.58 21.09 13.18
N GLY A 43 6.98 22.20 12.75
CA GLY A 43 7.70 23.28 12.06
C GLY A 43 8.10 22.88 10.63
N MET A 44 8.59 23.83 9.83
CA MET A 44 8.98 23.57 8.44
C MET A 44 10.10 22.53 8.33
N THR A 45 11.17 22.68 9.10
CA THR A 45 12.30 21.74 9.09
C THR A 45 11.90 20.39 9.66
N GLY A 46 11.14 20.39 10.77
CA GLY A 46 10.66 19.15 11.38
C GLY A 46 9.74 18.34 10.46
N ALA A 47 8.81 19.00 9.75
CA ALA A 47 7.92 18.33 8.80
C ALA A 47 8.69 17.68 7.65
N ASN A 48 9.73 18.34 7.12
CA ASN A 48 10.57 17.76 6.08
C ASN A 48 11.36 16.55 6.58
N PHE A 49 11.84 16.57 7.83
CA PHE A 49 12.59 15.45 8.39
C PHE A 49 11.70 14.32 8.94
N THR A 50 10.52 14.60 9.47
CA THR A 50 9.62 13.55 9.98
C THR A 50 8.73 13.01 8.88
N MET A 51 7.80 13.82 8.37
CA MET A 51 6.79 13.34 7.43
C MET A 51 7.37 13.01 6.06
N ALA A 52 8.17 13.90 5.47
CA ALA A 52 8.72 13.65 4.12
C ALA A 52 9.73 12.50 4.12
N LEU A 53 10.59 12.40 5.13
CA LEU A 53 11.53 11.28 5.26
C LEU A 53 10.80 9.94 5.41
N VAL A 54 9.78 9.89 6.26
CA VAL A 54 9.00 8.67 6.46
C VAL A 54 8.27 8.27 5.19
N ILE A 55 7.60 9.21 4.50
CA ILE A 55 6.96 8.94 3.21
C ILE A 55 7.99 8.42 2.20
N PHE A 56 9.17 9.06 2.11
CA PHE A 56 10.23 8.65 1.20
C PHE A 56 10.69 7.19 1.46
N ILE A 57 11.03 6.87 2.70
CA ILE A 57 11.50 5.52 3.07
C ILE A 57 10.40 4.48 2.83
N CYS A 58 9.17 4.79 3.23
CA CYS A 58 8.04 3.87 3.07
C CYS A 58 7.72 3.61 1.59
N GLU A 59 7.62 4.65 0.79
CA GLU A 59 7.27 4.50 -0.63
C GLU A 59 8.38 3.83 -1.43
N ALA A 60 9.66 4.14 -1.12
CA ALA A 60 10.80 3.47 -1.74
C ALA A 60 10.86 1.98 -1.36
N GLY A 61 10.56 1.64 -0.10
CA GLY A 61 10.48 0.26 0.35
C GLY A 61 9.32 -0.50 -0.30
N TRP A 62 8.12 0.09 -0.36
CA TRP A 62 7.00 -0.50 -1.09
C TRP A 62 7.28 -0.65 -2.58
N PHE A 63 7.98 0.32 -3.19
CA PHE A 63 8.43 0.19 -4.58
C PHE A 63 9.33 -1.03 -4.77
N ALA A 64 10.26 -1.28 -3.87
CA ALA A 64 11.15 -2.44 -3.93
C ALA A 64 10.38 -3.76 -3.79
N VAL A 65 9.48 -3.87 -2.79
CA VAL A 65 8.66 -5.06 -2.56
C VAL A 65 7.77 -5.37 -3.76
N GLN A 66 7.06 -4.38 -4.29
CA GLN A 66 6.18 -4.55 -5.45
C GLN A 66 6.95 -4.89 -6.73
N THR A 67 8.15 -4.33 -6.92
CA THR A 67 9.03 -4.68 -8.04
C THR A 67 9.46 -6.15 -7.96
N ALA A 68 9.85 -6.63 -6.79
CA ALA A 68 10.18 -8.03 -6.56
C ALA A 68 8.97 -8.95 -6.82
N THR A 69 7.79 -8.61 -6.31
CA THR A 69 6.55 -9.36 -6.54
C THR A 69 6.20 -9.45 -8.03
N CYS A 70 6.33 -8.33 -8.75
CA CYS A 70 6.12 -8.29 -10.19
C CYS A 70 7.13 -9.18 -10.94
N ALA A 71 8.40 -9.14 -10.53
CA ALA A 71 9.46 -9.96 -11.14
C ALA A 71 9.19 -11.47 -10.94
N VAL A 72 8.72 -11.88 -9.76
CA VAL A 72 8.32 -13.27 -9.49
C VAL A 72 7.15 -13.67 -10.38
N ALA A 73 6.10 -12.84 -10.46
CA ALA A 73 4.95 -13.10 -11.33
C ALA A 73 5.36 -13.21 -12.80
N PHE A 74 6.22 -12.32 -13.27
CA PHE A 74 6.73 -12.33 -14.63
C PHE A 74 7.58 -13.59 -14.90
N ASN A 75 8.48 -13.96 -13.98
CA ASN A 75 9.28 -15.16 -14.13
C ASN A 75 8.43 -16.43 -14.17
N THR A 76 7.38 -16.50 -13.33
CA THR A 76 6.41 -17.61 -13.34
C THR A 76 5.70 -17.68 -14.69
N LEU A 77 5.28 -16.54 -15.25
CA LEU A 77 4.69 -16.47 -16.59
C LEU A 77 5.66 -16.94 -17.67
N MET A 78 6.92 -16.46 -17.65
CA MET A 78 7.94 -16.86 -18.62
C MET A 78 8.25 -18.34 -18.55
N LEU A 79 8.33 -18.91 -17.34
CA LEU A 79 8.55 -20.34 -17.16
C LEU A 79 7.41 -21.18 -17.78
N HIS A 80 6.16 -20.76 -17.65
CA HIS A 80 5.03 -21.41 -18.34
C HIS A 80 5.13 -21.33 -19.86
N LEU A 81 5.84 -20.34 -20.39
CA LEU A 81 6.13 -20.20 -21.84
C LEU A 81 7.43 -20.90 -22.26
N GLY A 82 8.08 -21.63 -21.34
CA GLY A 82 9.33 -22.35 -21.60
C GLY A 82 10.58 -21.48 -21.64
N VAL A 83 10.53 -20.27 -21.09
CA VAL A 83 11.66 -19.32 -21.06
C VAL A 83 12.09 -19.09 -19.61
N GLU A 84 13.35 -19.39 -19.29
CA GLU A 84 13.95 -19.00 -18.03
C GLU A 84 14.44 -17.56 -18.08
N PHE A 85 14.02 -16.75 -17.10
CA PHE A 85 14.39 -15.35 -17.01
C PHE A 85 15.03 -15.05 -15.66
N PRO A 86 16.25 -14.43 -15.60
CA PRO A 86 16.91 -14.16 -14.33
C PRO A 86 16.12 -13.16 -13.51
N PHE A 87 15.93 -13.44 -12.23
CA PHE A 87 15.16 -12.59 -11.30
C PHE A 87 15.63 -11.13 -11.27
N TRP A 88 16.94 -10.91 -11.21
CA TRP A 88 17.50 -9.55 -11.20
C TRP A 88 17.15 -8.75 -12.46
N LEU A 89 17.14 -9.43 -13.63
CA LEU A 89 16.81 -8.78 -14.90
C LEU A 89 15.32 -8.42 -14.96
N SER A 90 14.45 -9.28 -14.43
CA SER A 90 13.01 -8.99 -14.31
C SER A 90 12.77 -7.80 -13.37
N CYS A 91 13.48 -7.70 -12.24
CA CYS A 91 13.42 -6.53 -11.38
C CYS A 91 13.85 -5.25 -12.11
N VAL A 92 14.92 -5.30 -12.90
CA VAL A 92 15.38 -4.13 -13.69
C VAL A 92 14.33 -3.74 -14.71
N VAL A 93 13.87 -4.69 -15.54
CA VAL A 93 12.90 -4.41 -16.61
C VAL A 93 11.62 -3.81 -16.05
N TRP A 94 10.99 -4.48 -15.09
CA TRP A 94 9.71 -4.02 -14.52
C TRP A 94 9.86 -2.78 -13.65
N GLY A 95 10.92 -2.67 -12.87
CA GLY A 95 11.20 -1.47 -12.10
C GLY A 95 11.38 -0.24 -13.00
N VAL A 96 12.11 -0.38 -14.12
CA VAL A 96 12.26 0.70 -15.12
C VAL A 96 10.92 1.08 -15.74
N VAL A 97 10.12 0.11 -16.17
CA VAL A 97 8.77 0.35 -16.72
C VAL A 97 7.91 1.11 -15.72
N MET A 98 7.92 0.71 -14.45
CA MET A 98 7.12 1.31 -13.37
C MET A 98 7.54 2.75 -13.08
N PHE A 99 8.83 3.03 -12.88
CA PHE A 99 9.24 4.40 -12.55
C PHE A 99 9.19 5.33 -13.78
N ILE A 100 9.41 4.85 -15.00
CA ILE A 100 9.19 5.65 -16.21
C ILE A 100 7.71 6.06 -16.30
N THR A 101 6.78 5.12 -16.06
CA THR A 101 5.35 5.42 -16.04
C THR A 101 5.03 6.50 -14.98
N ALA A 102 5.66 6.44 -13.81
CA ALA A 102 5.51 7.45 -12.76
C ALA A 102 6.03 8.84 -13.18
N VAL A 103 7.11 8.90 -13.96
CA VAL A 103 7.67 10.15 -14.50
C VAL A 103 6.69 10.86 -15.41
N TYR A 104 5.97 10.11 -16.27
CA TYR A 104 4.94 10.67 -17.15
C TYR A 104 3.67 11.16 -16.43
N GLY A 105 3.48 10.77 -15.17
CA GLY A 105 2.54 11.39 -14.24
C GLY A 105 1.15 10.77 -14.19
N VAL A 106 0.28 11.44 -13.44
CA VAL A 106 -1.01 10.93 -12.93
C VAL A 106 -1.99 10.46 -14.02
N LYS A 107 -1.96 11.03 -15.22
CA LYS A 107 -2.88 10.63 -16.33
C LYS A 107 -2.67 9.18 -16.76
N TRP A 108 -1.42 8.78 -16.95
CA TRP A 108 -1.10 7.40 -17.36
C TRP A 108 -1.36 6.40 -16.24
N MET A 109 -1.12 6.79 -15.01
CA MET A 109 -1.50 6.00 -13.82
C MET A 109 -3.01 5.74 -13.78
N ALA A 110 -3.83 6.75 -14.05
CA ALA A 110 -5.29 6.60 -14.07
C ALA A 110 -5.76 5.62 -15.17
N VAL A 111 -5.24 5.74 -16.39
CA VAL A 111 -5.57 4.83 -17.50
C VAL A 111 -5.23 3.38 -17.14
N LEU A 112 -4.05 3.14 -16.56
CA LEU A 112 -3.63 1.82 -16.14
C LEU A 112 -4.58 1.23 -15.07
N ASN A 113 -4.99 2.06 -14.10
CA ASN A 113 -5.94 1.66 -13.05
C ASN A 113 -7.33 1.28 -13.60
N TYR A 114 -7.84 1.98 -14.61
CA TYR A 114 -9.13 1.65 -15.23
C TYR A 114 -9.17 0.24 -15.83
N ILE A 115 -8.03 -0.28 -16.26
CA ILE A 115 -7.90 -1.62 -16.82
C ILE A 115 -7.59 -2.65 -15.72
N ALA A 116 -6.58 -2.37 -14.90
CA ALA A 116 -6.04 -3.35 -13.96
C ALA A 116 -6.99 -3.62 -12.77
N VAL A 117 -7.66 -2.60 -12.23
CA VAL A 117 -8.50 -2.76 -11.03
C VAL A 117 -9.70 -3.67 -11.29
N PRO A 118 -10.50 -3.53 -12.36
CA PRO A 118 -11.59 -4.47 -12.65
C PRO A 118 -11.08 -5.91 -12.85
N LEU A 119 -9.99 -6.10 -13.57
CA LEU A 119 -9.40 -7.42 -13.78
C LEU A 119 -8.93 -8.07 -12.48
N LEU A 120 -8.31 -7.28 -11.59
CA LEU A 120 -7.90 -7.76 -10.28
C LEU A 120 -9.10 -8.18 -9.41
N VAL A 121 -10.17 -7.38 -9.39
CA VAL A 121 -11.40 -7.69 -8.67
C VAL A 121 -12.03 -8.99 -9.18
N LEU A 122 -12.11 -9.16 -10.49
CA LEU A 122 -12.64 -10.39 -11.11
C LEU A 122 -11.78 -11.61 -10.77
N LEU A 123 -10.44 -11.47 -10.84
CA LEU A 123 -9.52 -12.55 -10.51
C LEU A 123 -9.61 -12.94 -9.03
N CYS A 124 -9.66 -11.96 -8.13
CA CYS A 124 -9.81 -12.21 -6.69
C CYS A 124 -11.15 -12.86 -6.37
N ALA A 125 -12.24 -12.41 -7.00
CA ALA A 125 -13.55 -13.04 -6.84
C ALA A 125 -13.55 -14.49 -7.32
N TYR A 126 -12.99 -14.74 -8.51
CA TYR A 126 -12.82 -16.10 -9.04
C TYR A 126 -11.96 -16.94 -8.10
N GLY A 127 -10.80 -16.45 -7.66
CA GLY A 127 -9.90 -17.19 -6.76
C GLY A 127 -10.53 -17.52 -5.42
N GLY A 128 -11.26 -16.60 -4.82
CA GLY A 128 -12.01 -16.81 -3.59
C GLY A 128 -13.08 -17.88 -3.74
N ILE A 129 -13.91 -17.79 -4.80
CA ILE A 129 -14.97 -18.77 -5.09
C ILE A 129 -14.36 -20.14 -5.39
N HIS A 130 -13.30 -20.20 -6.22
CA HIS A 130 -12.61 -21.45 -6.54
C HIS A 130 -12.05 -22.13 -5.28
N SER A 131 -11.39 -21.36 -4.41
CA SER A 131 -10.83 -21.87 -3.16
C SER A 131 -11.94 -22.42 -2.21
N ILE A 132 -13.08 -21.73 -2.11
CA ILE A 132 -14.22 -22.21 -1.33
C ILE A 132 -14.81 -23.52 -1.89
N ASN A 133 -14.95 -23.61 -3.22
CA ASN A 133 -15.50 -24.78 -3.88
C ASN A 133 -14.57 -26.00 -3.79
N THR A 134 -13.25 -25.76 -3.85
CA THR A 134 -12.24 -26.84 -3.84
C THR A 134 -11.93 -27.32 -2.42
N ALA A 135 -11.66 -26.40 -1.49
CA ALA A 135 -11.29 -26.74 -0.11
C ALA A 135 -12.51 -26.95 0.81
N GLY A 136 -13.66 -26.36 0.45
CA GLY A 136 -14.86 -26.32 1.29
C GLY A 136 -14.80 -25.24 2.36
N TRP A 137 -15.91 -24.49 2.50
CA TRP A 137 -16.01 -23.42 3.50
C TRP A 137 -15.76 -23.90 4.94
N GLY A 138 -16.26 -25.10 5.28
CA GLY A 138 -16.07 -25.70 6.61
C GLY A 138 -14.60 -25.87 6.97
N ASN A 139 -13.78 -26.34 6.04
CA ASN A 139 -12.35 -26.52 6.24
C ASN A 139 -11.61 -25.16 6.36
N ILE A 140 -11.99 -24.17 5.54
CA ILE A 140 -11.42 -22.83 5.61
C ILE A 140 -11.75 -22.17 6.94
N ALA A 141 -13.00 -22.23 7.37
CA ALA A 141 -13.47 -21.60 8.60
C ALA A 141 -12.89 -22.25 9.87
N SER A 142 -12.68 -23.58 9.85
CA SER A 142 -12.11 -24.36 10.96
C SER A 142 -10.60 -24.49 10.91
N ALA A 143 -9.92 -23.96 9.89
CA ALA A 143 -8.48 -24.05 9.73
C ALA A 143 -7.73 -23.56 10.97
N VAL A 144 -6.79 -24.38 11.43
CA VAL A 144 -5.91 -24.09 12.58
C VAL A 144 -4.49 -23.93 12.08
N SER A 145 -3.72 -23.07 12.72
CA SER A 145 -2.29 -22.90 12.47
C SER A 145 -1.53 -23.19 13.75
N GLU A 146 -0.47 -23.98 13.65
CA GLU A 146 0.42 -24.28 14.79
C GLU A 146 1.16 -23.02 15.29
N ASN A 147 1.44 -22.09 14.36
CA ASN A 147 2.15 -20.82 14.62
C ASN A 147 1.21 -19.64 14.49
N LEU A 148 0.13 -19.62 15.27
CA LEU A 148 -0.82 -18.50 15.22
C LEU A 148 -0.19 -17.24 15.84
N MET A 149 -0.12 -16.16 15.04
CA MET A 149 0.32 -14.86 15.52
C MET A 149 -0.66 -14.35 16.60
N PRO A 150 -0.17 -13.83 17.75
CA PRO A 150 -1.03 -13.20 18.75
C PRO A 150 -1.87 -12.07 18.15
N LEU A 151 -3.13 -11.95 18.55
CA LEU A 151 -4.07 -10.98 17.99
C LEU A 151 -3.55 -9.53 18.00
N PRO A 152 -2.89 -9.02 19.06
CA PRO A 152 -2.31 -7.68 19.03
C PRO A 152 -1.24 -7.49 17.96
N ALA A 153 -0.38 -8.50 17.74
CA ALA A 153 0.64 -8.47 16.71
C ALA A 153 0.01 -8.49 15.31
N ALA A 154 -1.02 -9.31 15.11
CA ALA A 154 -1.77 -9.36 13.84
C ALA A 154 -2.47 -8.02 13.54
N ILE A 155 -3.06 -7.37 14.54
CA ILE A 155 -3.63 -6.03 14.40
C ILE A 155 -2.54 -5.01 14.01
N SER A 156 -1.38 -5.05 14.67
CA SER A 156 -0.25 -4.17 14.35
C SER A 156 0.25 -4.37 12.93
N THR A 157 0.31 -5.62 12.46
CA THR A 157 0.66 -5.95 11.06
C THR A 157 -0.35 -5.35 10.08
N VAL A 158 -1.65 -5.48 10.34
CA VAL A 158 -2.70 -4.88 9.49
C VAL A 158 -2.58 -3.34 9.47
N ILE A 159 -2.31 -2.72 10.62
CA ILE A 159 -2.06 -1.28 10.69
C ILE A 159 -0.82 -0.93 9.84
N GLY A 160 0.27 -1.67 9.98
CA GLY A 160 1.50 -1.44 9.24
C GLY A 160 1.35 -1.54 7.72
N LEU A 161 0.51 -2.47 7.24
CA LEU A 161 0.19 -2.61 5.81
C LEU A 161 -0.41 -1.34 5.21
N PHE A 162 -1.21 -0.58 5.98
CA PHE A 162 -1.95 0.56 5.47
C PHE A 162 -1.62 1.89 6.17
N ALA A 163 -0.72 1.89 7.14
CA ALA A 163 -0.37 3.06 7.94
C ALA A 163 0.06 4.26 7.10
N LEU A 164 0.86 4.02 6.05
CA LEU A 164 1.29 5.08 5.14
C LEU A 164 0.12 5.69 4.38
N GLY A 165 -0.74 4.86 3.77
CA GLY A 165 -1.95 5.33 3.09
C GLY A 165 -2.88 6.11 4.02
N ALA A 166 -3.01 5.68 5.27
CA ALA A 166 -3.77 6.39 6.29
C ALA A 166 -3.16 7.77 6.62
N THR A 167 -1.84 7.85 6.68
CA THR A 167 -1.11 9.09 7.02
C THR A 167 -1.12 10.07 5.85
N CYS A 168 -0.99 9.59 4.61
CA CYS A 168 -1.00 10.41 3.40
C CYS A 168 -2.42 10.75 2.90
N ASN A 169 -3.48 10.42 3.63
CA ASN A 169 -4.85 10.64 3.16
C ASN A 169 -5.15 12.11 2.83
N SER A 170 -4.50 13.06 3.51
CA SER A 170 -4.61 14.49 3.21
C SER A 170 -4.22 14.84 1.77
N ASP A 171 -3.33 14.08 1.13
CA ASP A 171 -2.89 14.32 -0.24
C ASP A 171 -4.03 14.14 -1.25
N TYR A 172 -4.97 13.27 -0.93
CA TYR A 172 -6.17 12.99 -1.72
C TYR A 172 -7.35 13.85 -1.27
N THR A 173 -7.60 13.92 0.03
CA THR A 173 -8.80 14.56 0.60
C THR A 173 -8.76 16.07 0.59
N ARG A 174 -7.60 16.70 0.35
CA ARG A 174 -7.49 18.15 0.12
C ARG A 174 -8.34 18.66 -1.05
N TYR A 175 -8.77 17.77 -1.94
CA TYR A 175 -9.69 18.09 -3.04
C TYR A 175 -11.16 17.83 -2.70
N CYS A 176 -11.47 17.27 -1.52
CA CYS A 176 -12.83 17.08 -1.04
C CYS A 176 -13.46 18.43 -0.68
N LYS A 177 -14.74 18.60 -1.02
CA LYS A 177 -15.47 19.85 -0.75
C LYS A 177 -15.95 19.95 0.69
N THR A 178 -16.26 18.82 1.31
CA THR A 178 -16.81 18.76 2.67
C THR A 178 -16.12 17.68 3.51
N ARG A 179 -16.17 17.83 4.83
CA ARG A 179 -15.73 16.79 5.77
C ARG A 179 -16.50 15.49 5.61
N GLY A 180 -17.80 15.60 5.23
CA GLY A 180 -18.66 14.44 4.96
C GLY A 180 -18.17 13.63 3.76
N ASP A 181 -17.58 14.27 2.75
CA ASP A 181 -17.00 13.58 1.59
C ASP A 181 -15.78 12.75 2.00
N VAL A 182 -14.94 13.28 2.92
CA VAL A 182 -13.80 12.53 3.48
C VAL A 182 -14.26 11.28 4.20
N VAL A 183 -15.29 11.41 5.06
CA VAL A 183 -15.86 10.27 5.80
C VAL A 183 -16.42 9.21 4.84
N LYS A 184 -17.22 9.64 3.86
CA LYS A 184 -17.82 8.74 2.86
C LYS A 184 -16.75 8.05 2.02
N ALA A 185 -15.76 8.79 1.51
CA ALA A 185 -14.67 8.23 0.72
C ALA A 185 -13.88 7.17 1.50
N THR A 186 -13.62 7.41 2.78
CA THR A 186 -12.92 6.45 3.64
C THR A 186 -13.77 5.22 3.97
N LEU A 187 -14.99 5.42 4.47
CA LEU A 187 -15.82 4.31 4.96
C LEU A 187 -16.48 3.50 3.85
N ILE A 188 -16.77 4.10 2.69
CA ILE A 188 -17.44 3.41 1.57
C ILE A 188 -16.42 3.01 0.50
N GLY A 189 -15.40 3.85 0.26
CA GLY A 189 -14.41 3.58 -0.78
C GLY A 189 -13.27 2.68 -0.31
N VAL A 190 -12.63 3.01 0.81
CA VAL A 190 -11.39 2.33 1.23
C VAL A 190 -11.67 1.11 2.10
N MET A 191 -12.48 1.26 3.16
CA MET A 191 -12.64 0.21 4.17
C MET A 191 -13.19 -1.11 3.61
N PRO A 192 -14.27 -1.14 2.82
CA PRO A 192 -14.80 -2.40 2.30
C PRO A 192 -13.84 -3.08 1.33
N ALA A 193 -13.19 -2.31 0.45
CA ALA A 193 -12.23 -2.84 -0.50
C ALA A 193 -11.04 -3.49 0.21
N ALA A 194 -10.46 -2.81 1.20
CA ALA A 194 -9.34 -3.32 1.97
C ALA A 194 -9.69 -4.58 2.78
N LEU A 195 -10.87 -4.58 3.45
CA LEU A 195 -11.36 -5.76 4.17
C LEU A 195 -11.54 -6.95 3.22
N LEU A 196 -12.24 -6.74 2.10
CA LEU A 196 -12.52 -7.81 1.14
C LEU A 196 -11.24 -8.39 0.56
N MET A 197 -10.26 -7.55 0.20
CA MET A 197 -9.00 -8.01 -0.38
C MET A 197 -8.20 -8.90 0.59
N ILE A 198 -8.08 -8.53 1.87
CA ILE A 198 -7.38 -9.35 2.86
C ILE A 198 -8.16 -10.64 3.15
N LEU A 199 -9.48 -10.58 3.28
CA LEU A 199 -10.28 -11.77 3.55
C LEU A 199 -10.28 -12.75 2.38
N VAL A 200 -10.35 -12.27 1.14
CA VAL A 200 -10.23 -13.11 -0.05
C VAL A 200 -8.82 -13.72 -0.14
N GLY A 201 -7.77 -12.93 0.13
CA GLY A 201 -6.40 -13.43 0.21
C GLY A 201 -6.25 -14.53 1.27
N ALA A 202 -6.86 -14.37 2.46
CA ALA A 202 -6.88 -15.38 3.51
C ALA A 202 -7.62 -16.66 3.08
N ILE A 203 -8.77 -16.53 2.43
CA ILE A 203 -9.54 -17.67 1.89
C ILE A 203 -8.69 -18.43 0.87
N MET A 204 -8.06 -17.71 -0.06
CA MET A 204 -7.21 -18.32 -1.08
C MET A 204 -5.99 -19.00 -0.45
N SER A 205 -5.31 -18.35 0.49
CA SER A 205 -4.12 -18.88 1.15
C SER A 205 -4.45 -20.15 1.94
N ILE A 206 -5.53 -20.16 2.71
CA ILE A 206 -5.97 -21.34 3.46
C ILE A 206 -6.41 -22.44 2.50
N GLY A 207 -7.16 -22.10 1.45
CA GLY A 207 -7.69 -23.06 0.49
C GLY A 207 -6.63 -23.72 -0.39
N THR A 208 -5.54 -23.01 -0.71
CA THR A 208 -4.42 -23.52 -1.52
C THR A 208 -3.28 -24.10 -0.67
N GLY A 209 -3.27 -23.83 0.63
CA GLY A 209 -2.14 -24.18 1.52
C GLY A 209 -0.87 -23.38 1.23
N ASN A 210 -0.95 -22.31 0.48
CA ASN A 210 0.19 -21.46 0.09
C ASN A 210 -0.08 -19.99 0.43
N TYR A 211 0.96 -19.27 0.83
CA TYR A 211 0.90 -17.84 1.13
C TYR A 211 1.62 -16.97 0.07
N ASP A 212 2.35 -17.58 -0.85
CA ASP A 212 2.94 -16.88 -1.99
C ASP A 212 1.85 -16.51 -3.00
N VAL A 213 1.72 -15.21 -3.28
CA VAL A 213 0.63 -14.68 -4.12
C VAL A 213 0.71 -15.22 -5.55
N ALA A 214 1.92 -15.34 -6.11
CA ALA A 214 2.10 -15.86 -7.47
C ALA A 214 1.74 -17.35 -7.52
N ALA A 215 2.16 -18.14 -6.53
CA ALA A 215 1.83 -19.56 -6.43
C ALA A 215 0.33 -19.79 -6.17
N MET A 216 -0.32 -18.99 -5.33
CA MET A 216 -1.77 -19.04 -5.14
C MET A 216 -2.50 -18.83 -6.47
N PHE A 217 -2.16 -17.79 -7.21
CA PHE A 217 -2.79 -17.50 -8.49
C PHE A 217 -2.47 -18.55 -9.57
N ALA A 218 -1.25 -19.07 -9.60
CA ALA A 218 -0.92 -20.17 -10.52
C ALA A 218 -1.78 -21.40 -10.30
N GLY A 219 -2.15 -21.70 -9.04
CA GLY A 219 -3.02 -22.82 -8.66
C GLY A 219 -4.50 -22.68 -9.05
N LEU A 220 -4.94 -21.51 -9.55
CA LEU A 220 -6.35 -21.27 -9.93
C LEU A 220 -6.77 -21.89 -11.28
N GLY A 221 -5.90 -22.64 -11.96
CA GLY A 221 -6.16 -23.25 -13.27
C GLY A 221 -6.07 -22.27 -14.48
N LEU A 222 -5.78 -21.01 -14.23
CA LEU A 222 -5.59 -19.97 -15.27
C LEU A 222 -4.26 -19.23 -15.03
N PRO A 223 -3.10 -19.90 -14.99
CA PRO A 223 -1.85 -19.31 -14.53
C PRO A 223 -1.42 -18.10 -15.35
N ILE A 224 -1.54 -18.17 -16.69
CA ILE A 224 -1.14 -17.07 -17.56
C ILE A 224 -1.96 -15.81 -17.29
N VAL A 225 -3.29 -15.94 -17.24
CA VAL A 225 -4.19 -14.80 -16.96
C VAL A 225 -3.93 -14.23 -15.57
N ALA A 226 -3.77 -15.11 -14.58
CA ALA A 226 -3.50 -14.71 -13.20
C ALA A 226 -2.17 -13.93 -13.08
N MET A 227 -1.11 -14.39 -13.73
CA MET A 227 0.17 -13.68 -13.72
C MET A 227 0.11 -12.34 -14.44
N LEU A 228 -0.58 -12.26 -15.58
CA LEU A 228 -0.78 -10.98 -16.27
C LEU A 228 -1.53 -9.96 -15.43
N VAL A 229 -2.59 -10.40 -14.74
CA VAL A 229 -3.36 -9.51 -13.84
C VAL A 229 -2.51 -9.08 -12.64
N LEU A 230 -1.71 -9.99 -12.07
CA LEU A 230 -0.82 -9.66 -10.95
C LEU A 230 0.28 -8.66 -11.37
N ILE A 231 0.85 -8.82 -12.55
CA ILE A 231 1.80 -7.85 -13.14
C ILE A 231 1.13 -6.47 -13.28
N LEU A 232 -0.08 -6.42 -13.84
CA LEU A 232 -0.82 -5.16 -13.98
C LEU A 232 -1.14 -4.52 -12.62
N ALA A 233 -1.57 -5.32 -11.63
CA ALA A 233 -1.88 -4.83 -10.29
C ALA A 233 -0.66 -4.26 -9.58
N THR A 234 0.48 -4.96 -9.64
CA THR A 234 1.74 -4.46 -9.08
C THR A 234 2.24 -3.22 -9.82
N TRP A 235 2.14 -3.18 -11.15
CA TRP A 235 2.51 -2.02 -11.94
C TRP A 235 1.70 -0.77 -11.57
N THR A 236 0.38 -0.88 -11.44
CA THR A 236 -0.48 0.26 -11.06
C THR A 236 -0.13 0.82 -9.71
N THR A 237 0.02 -0.04 -8.70
CA THR A 237 0.35 0.38 -7.33
C THR A 237 1.75 1.00 -7.29
N ASN A 238 2.70 0.38 -7.97
CA ASN A 238 4.10 0.74 -7.86
C ASN A 238 4.46 2.03 -8.59
N THR A 239 3.72 2.41 -9.63
CA THR A 239 3.85 3.75 -10.21
C THR A 239 3.48 4.84 -9.22
N GLY A 240 2.49 4.59 -8.33
CA GLY A 240 2.16 5.47 -7.21
C GLY A 240 3.32 5.60 -6.22
N ASN A 241 3.88 4.49 -5.78
CA ASN A 241 5.00 4.45 -4.85
C ASN A 241 6.22 5.22 -5.40
N ALA A 242 6.58 5.02 -6.67
CA ALA A 242 7.67 5.76 -7.32
C ALA A 242 7.40 7.26 -7.38
N TYR A 243 6.17 7.66 -7.74
CA TYR A 243 5.78 9.06 -7.81
C TYR A 243 5.86 9.74 -6.43
N MET A 244 5.30 9.11 -5.41
CA MET A 244 5.25 9.66 -4.05
C MET A 244 6.63 9.69 -3.40
N SER A 245 7.48 8.69 -3.60
CA SER A 245 8.85 8.69 -3.11
C SER A 245 9.67 9.85 -3.71
N GLY A 246 9.52 10.09 -5.02
CA GLY A 246 10.16 11.21 -5.71
C GLY A 246 9.67 12.58 -5.20
N LEU A 247 8.37 12.71 -4.94
CA LEU A 247 7.79 13.94 -4.39
C LEU A 247 8.28 14.20 -2.96
N ALA A 248 8.30 13.17 -2.12
CA ALA A 248 8.78 13.25 -0.75
C ALA A 248 10.28 13.59 -0.70
N ALA A 249 11.10 12.97 -1.54
CA ALA A 249 12.52 13.28 -1.67
C ALA A 249 12.76 14.73 -2.10
N CYS A 250 11.99 15.25 -3.06
CA CYS A 250 12.07 16.67 -3.44
C CYS A 250 11.80 17.59 -2.26
N LYS A 251 10.82 17.29 -1.42
CA LYS A 251 10.51 18.08 -0.21
C LYS A 251 11.61 17.96 0.84
N MET A 252 12.08 16.76 1.12
CA MET A 252 13.12 16.48 2.12
C MET A 252 14.42 17.21 1.81
N PHE A 253 14.85 17.20 0.55
CA PHE A 253 16.11 17.82 0.10
C PHE A 253 15.92 19.24 -0.45
N SER A 254 14.72 19.83 -0.35
CA SER A 254 14.41 21.17 -0.88
C SER A 254 14.73 21.33 -2.38
N ILE A 255 14.50 20.26 -3.15
CA ILE A 255 14.75 20.22 -4.60
C ILE A 255 13.55 20.84 -5.33
N LYS A 256 13.80 21.65 -6.34
CA LYS A 256 12.75 22.30 -7.16
C LYS A 256 11.87 21.24 -7.84
N ASP A 257 10.56 21.46 -7.90
CA ASP A 257 9.59 20.54 -8.50
C ASP A 257 9.89 20.26 -10.00
N SER A 258 10.55 21.15 -10.71
CA SER A 258 11.01 20.93 -12.09
C SER A 258 12.00 19.75 -12.22
N LYS A 259 12.72 19.41 -11.16
CA LYS A 259 13.66 18.27 -11.11
C LYS A 259 13.02 16.99 -10.60
N ARG A 260 11.73 17.01 -10.22
CA ARG A 260 11.01 15.84 -9.71
C ARG A 260 11.14 14.60 -10.61
N PRO A 261 11.02 14.67 -11.95
CA PRO A 261 11.21 13.51 -12.80
C PRO A 261 12.54 12.81 -12.57
N LEU A 262 13.63 13.57 -12.49
CA LEU A 262 14.97 13.03 -12.24
C LEU A 262 15.07 12.41 -10.84
N VAL A 263 14.51 13.06 -9.83
CA VAL A 263 14.50 12.53 -8.46
C VAL A 263 13.68 11.24 -8.39
N THR A 264 12.51 11.17 -9.05
CA THR A 264 11.69 9.95 -9.15
C THR A 264 12.48 8.81 -9.81
N MET A 265 13.25 9.08 -10.85
CA MET A 265 14.12 8.07 -11.48
C MET A 265 15.19 7.56 -10.52
N ILE A 266 15.85 8.44 -9.78
CA ILE A 266 16.86 8.05 -8.77
C ILE A 266 16.22 7.18 -7.69
N CYS A 267 15.06 7.57 -7.16
CA CYS A 267 14.31 6.78 -6.19
C CYS A 267 13.93 5.40 -6.75
N GLY A 268 13.49 5.36 -8.02
CA GLY A 268 13.17 4.10 -8.71
C GLY A 268 14.38 3.18 -8.85
N VAL A 269 15.53 3.72 -9.23
CA VAL A 269 16.78 2.92 -9.32
C VAL A 269 17.17 2.37 -7.93
N LEU A 270 17.11 3.19 -6.87
CA LEU A 270 17.36 2.72 -5.51
C LEU A 270 16.40 1.61 -5.11
N GLY A 271 15.11 1.74 -5.43
CA GLY A 271 14.12 0.71 -5.16
C GLY A 271 14.36 -0.59 -5.94
N VAL A 272 14.81 -0.51 -7.20
CA VAL A 272 15.23 -1.71 -7.97
C VAL A 272 16.42 -2.40 -7.32
N ILE A 273 17.42 -1.64 -6.88
CA ILE A 273 18.59 -2.21 -6.17
C ILE A 273 18.12 -2.92 -4.88
N MET A 274 17.22 -2.30 -4.11
CA MET A 274 16.64 -2.89 -2.90
C MET A 274 15.82 -4.16 -3.20
N ALA A 275 15.09 -4.20 -4.32
CA ALA A 275 14.34 -5.37 -4.76
C ALA A 275 15.28 -6.54 -5.07
N ILE A 276 16.37 -6.29 -5.81
CA ILE A 276 17.40 -7.29 -6.14
C ILE A 276 18.13 -7.76 -4.89
N ALA A 277 18.34 -6.85 -3.93
CA ALA A 277 19.00 -7.17 -2.64
C ALA A 277 18.10 -7.99 -1.69
N GLY A 278 16.86 -8.32 -2.06
CA GLY A 278 15.99 -9.19 -1.30
C GLY A 278 15.19 -8.50 -0.19
N LEU A 279 14.88 -7.20 -0.32
CA LEU A 279 14.05 -6.50 0.69
C LEU A 279 12.70 -7.19 0.90
N ALA A 280 12.14 -7.82 -0.12
CA ALA A 280 10.88 -8.54 -0.03
C ALA A 280 10.92 -9.70 0.99
N ASP A 281 12.08 -10.31 1.22
CA ASP A 281 12.26 -11.40 2.21
C ASP A 281 12.09 -10.88 3.65
N PHE A 282 12.29 -9.59 3.86
CA PHE A 282 12.12 -8.91 5.15
C PHE A 282 10.76 -8.19 5.30
N LEU A 283 9.78 -8.52 4.45
CA LEU A 283 8.49 -7.84 4.39
C LEU A 283 7.81 -7.72 5.75
N ASN A 284 7.77 -8.80 6.55
CA ASN A 284 7.14 -8.78 7.87
C ASN A 284 7.81 -7.80 8.84
N THR A 285 9.14 -7.75 8.84
CA THR A 285 9.92 -6.80 9.64
C THR A 285 9.67 -5.37 9.17
N TYR A 286 9.66 -5.15 7.87
CA TYR A 286 9.38 -3.86 7.26
C TYR A 286 7.99 -3.35 7.64
N ILE A 287 6.94 -4.15 7.48
CA ILE A 287 5.56 -3.80 7.87
C ILE A 287 5.46 -3.51 9.38
N SER A 288 6.14 -4.29 10.22
CA SER A 288 6.15 -4.07 11.66
C SER A 288 6.76 -2.72 12.04
N ILE A 289 7.86 -2.34 11.37
CA ILE A 289 8.48 -1.01 11.55
C ILE A 289 7.52 0.10 11.11
N LEU A 290 6.84 -0.06 9.97
CA LEU A 290 5.87 0.92 9.50
C LEU A 290 4.72 1.09 10.52
N GLY A 291 4.19 -0.01 11.04
CA GLY A 291 3.13 -0.01 12.05
C GLY A 291 3.53 0.67 13.37
N ALA A 292 4.82 0.63 13.72
CA ALA A 292 5.34 1.26 14.92
C ALA A 292 5.66 2.76 14.74
N VAL A 293 6.17 3.16 13.57
CA VAL A 293 6.72 4.51 13.34
C VAL A 293 5.70 5.47 12.74
N VAL A 294 4.90 5.01 11.78
CA VAL A 294 4.03 5.90 10.99
C VAL A 294 2.83 6.43 11.78
N PRO A 295 2.05 5.60 12.52
CA PRO A 295 0.88 6.08 13.25
C PRO A 295 1.18 7.17 14.30
N PRO A 296 2.27 7.08 15.10
CA PRO A 296 2.60 8.13 16.06
C PRO A 296 2.81 9.51 15.42
N ILE A 297 3.45 9.56 14.26
CA ILE A 297 3.68 10.83 13.53
C ILE A 297 2.35 11.46 13.15
N MET A 298 1.42 10.68 12.61
CA MET A 298 0.08 11.18 12.29
C MET A 298 -0.71 11.54 13.54
N GLY A 299 -0.53 10.80 14.63
CA GLY A 299 -1.13 11.09 15.93
C GLY A 299 -0.80 12.50 16.43
N VAL A 300 0.46 12.94 16.25
CA VAL A 300 0.88 14.31 16.62
C VAL A 300 0.14 15.35 15.75
N VAL A 301 0.02 15.14 14.46
CA VAL A 301 -0.70 16.05 13.54
C VAL A 301 -2.19 16.14 13.90
N ILE A 302 -2.82 15.00 14.19
CA ILE A 302 -4.22 14.91 14.60
C ILE A 302 -4.41 15.64 15.94
N CYS A 303 -3.55 15.40 16.93
CA CYS A 303 -3.61 16.05 18.24
C CYS A 303 -3.45 17.58 18.11
N ASP A 304 -2.47 18.04 17.34
CA ASP A 304 -2.28 19.47 17.09
C ASP A 304 -3.54 20.12 16.53
N TYR A 305 -4.13 19.51 15.50
CA TYR A 305 -5.30 20.10 14.82
C TYR A 305 -6.58 20.02 15.66
N TRP A 306 -6.88 18.84 16.24
CA TRP A 306 -8.17 18.58 16.86
C TRP A 306 -8.23 19.00 18.34
N VAL A 307 -7.09 18.99 19.04
CA VAL A 307 -7.01 19.30 20.48
C VAL A 307 -6.44 20.70 20.69
N ILE A 308 -5.18 20.92 20.29
CA ILE A 308 -4.45 22.15 20.60
C ILE A 308 -5.07 23.36 19.89
N CYS A 309 -5.37 23.24 18.60
CA CYS A 309 -5.98 24.36 17.85
C CYS A 309 -7.40 24.71 18.29
N LYS A 310 -8.18 23.72 18.73
CA LYS A 310 -9.52 24.01 19.26
C LYS A 310 -9.44 24.81 20.56
N ILE A 311 -8.51 24.49 21.41
CA ILE A 311 -8.27 25.21 22.66
C ILE A 311 -7.87 26.66 22.36
N GLY A 312 -6.95 26.87 21.39
CA GLY A 312 -6.53 28.22 20.97
C GLY A 312 -7.64 29.06 20.35
N ARG A 313 -8.60 28.45 19.63
CA ARG A 313 -9.77 29.16 19.07
C ARG A 313 -10.86 29.46 20.11
N ALA A 314 -10.90 28.71 21.21
CA ALA A 314 -11.85 28.97 22.27
C ALA A 314 -11.42 30.12 23.22
N HIS A 315 -10.15 30.54 23.14
CA HIS A 315 -9.57 31.61 23.92
C HIS A 315 -9.19 32.88 23.13
N GLY A 316 -9.45 32.91 21.82
CA GLY A 316 -9.33 34.07 20.93
C GLY A 316 -10.66 34.47 20.36
#